data_d16eeb7e8d4783438c8f578a9b92083f
#
_entry.id   d16eeb7e8d4783438c8f578a9b92083f
#
_cell.length_a   1.000
_cell.length_b   1.000
_cell.length_c   1.000
_cell.angle_alpha   90.00
_cell.angle_beta   90.00
_cell.angle_gamma   90.00
#
_symmetry.space_group_name_H-M   'P 1'
#
loop_
_entity.id
_entity.type
_entity.pdbx_description
1 polymer ?
#
loop_
_entity_poly.entity_id
_entity_poly.type
_entity_poly.pdbx_seq_one_letter_code
_entity_poly.pdbx_strand_id
1 'polypeptide(L)'
;MLSGFYQESEGKVSFTRDQASRFAKLIADDYNPLHDIDAKRFCVPGDLLFSMVLNKYGVSEKMHFTFAGMVDEKVSLTFPEAESDIALTQDDKVYLSVNREGETSTCEELTQSLIKNYVEFSGKTFPHVIIPLMGEQEVMINPARPMVMYESMSIEFSNLDVKQPVLEFVTPEFELSGKRGKITLPFVFKDGDKVIGKGEKNMLVSGIREYCQKTVDELIAYYNQRKIDLKPA
;
A
#
# COMPACT_ATOMS: atom_id res chain seq x y z
N MET A 1 3.47 16.63 -4.40
CA MET A 1 2.49 15.58 -4.77
C MET A 1 1.38 15.38 -3.73
N LEU A 2 1.65 15.36 -2.42
CA LEU A 2 0.67 14.95 -1.40
C LEU A 2 -0.25 16.06 -0.88
N SER A 3 0.00 17.33 -1.19
CA SER A 3 -0.85 18.46 -0.78
C SER A 3 -2.30 18.23 -1.27
N GLY A 4 -3.26 18.30 -0.36
CA GLY A 4 -4.69 18.06 -0.66
C GLY A 4 -5.20 16.65 -0.34
N PHE A 5 -4.33 15.70 0.06
CA PHE A 5 -4.75 14.34 0.45
C PHE A 5 -4.77 14.13 1.97
N TYR A 6 -4.41 15.11 2.77
CA TYR A 6 -4.46 15.09 4.22
C TYR A 6 -4.74 16.48 4.79
N GLN A 7 -5.02 16.55 6.07
CA GLN A 7 -5.12 17.76 6.86
C GLN A 7 -4.11 17.72 7.99
N GLU A 8 -3.52 18.87 8.31
CA GLU A 8 -2.63 19.01 9.47
C GLU A 8 -3.16 20.11 10.39
N SER A 9 -3.31 19.77 11.66
CA SER A 9 -3.73 20.67 12.70
C SER A 9 -3.09 20.28 14.03
N GLU A 10 -2.52 21.25 14.75
CA GLU A 10 -1.89 21.05 16.05
C GLU A 10 -0.82 19.94 16.06
N GLY A 11 -0.05 19.83 14.97
CA GLY A 11 0.99 18.82 14.81
C GLY A 11 0.46 17.39 14.59
N LYS A 12 -0.83 17.23 14.34
CA LYS A 12 -1.45 15.93 14.01
C LYS A 12 -1.96 15.94 12.58
N VAL A 13 -1.90 14.77 11.96
CA VAL A 13 -2.35 14.51 10.59
C VAL A 13 -3.63 13.70 10.61
N SER A 14 -4.63 14.14 9.88
CA SER A 14 -5.91 13.46 9.71
C SER A 14 -6.32 13.44 8.24
N PHE A 15 -7.32 12.61 7.93
CA PHE A 15 -7.77 12.36 6.57
C PHE A 15 -9.29 12.41 6.50
N THR A 16 -9.83 13.12 5.55
CA THR A 16 -11.23 12.94 5.18
C THR A 16 -11.38 11.73 4.26
N ARG A 17 -12.57 11.15 4.21
CA ARG A 17 -12.90 10.08 3.26
C ARG A 17 -12.65 10.50 1.82
N ASP A 18 -13.01 11.74 1.46
CA ASP A 18 -12.76 12.29 0.13
C ASP A 18 -11.25 12.32 -0.20
N GLN A 19 -10.44 12.86 0.69
CA GLN A 19 -9.00 12.96 0.48
C GLN A 19 -8.36 11.57 0.26
N ALA A 20 -8.65 10.62 1.12
CA ALA A 20 -8.09 9.28 1.03
C ALA A 20 -8.64 8.49 -0.19
N SER A 21 -9.94 8.64 -0.50
CA SER A 21 -10.53 8.05 -1.70
C SER A 21 -9.91 8.61 -2.99
N ARG A 22 -9.73 9.92 -3.06
CA ARG A 22 -9.08 10.57 -4.21
C ARG A 22 -7.63 10.13 -4.37
N PHE A 23 -6.87 9.98 -3.28
CA PHE A 23 -5.52 9.42 -3.36
C PHE A 23 -5.53 8.01 -3.96
N ALA A 24 -6.39 7.13 -3.45
CA ALA A 24 -6.54 5.77 -3.96
C ALA A 24 -6.81 5.77 -5.47
N LYS A 25 -7.77 6.58 -5.96
CA LYS A 25 -8.21 6.58 -7.36
C LYS A 25 -7.23 7.32 -8.29
N LEU A 26 -6.76 8.52 -7.88
CA LEU A 26 -5.95 9.38 -8.75
C LEU A 26 -4.47 9.02 -8.77
N ILE A 27 -3.94 8.55 -7.64
CA ILE A 27 -2.50 8.33 -7.47
C ILE A 27 -2.17 6.84 -7.54
N ALA A 28 -2.96 5.99 -6.86
CA ALA A 28 -2.69 4.56 -6.77
C ALA A 28 -3.37 3.74 -7.88
N ASP A 29 -4.35 4.27 -8.60
CA ASP A 29 -5.27 3.51 -9.48
C ASP A 29 -5.92 2.32 -8.74
N ASP A 30 -6.15 2.50 -7.41
CA ASP A 30 -6.72 1.50 -6.51
C ASP A 30 -8.22 1.72 -6.32
N TYR A 31 -9.01 0.76 -6.81
CA TYR A 31 -10.47 0.75 -6.68
C TYR A 31 -10.96 -0.27 -5.64
N ASN A 32 -10.14 -0.59 -4.66
CA ASN A 32 -10.56 -1.37 -3.51
C ASN A 32 -11.72 -0.65 -2.79
N PRO A 33 -12.88 -1.33 -2.61
CA PRO A 33 -14.05 -0.70 -1.97
C PRO A 33 -13.83 -0.20 -0.54
N LEU A 34 -12.79 -0.66 0.15
CA LEU A 34 -12.43 -0.14 1.48
C LEU A 34 -12.01 1.33 1.46
N HIS A 35 -11.57 1.82 0.30
CA HIS A 35 -11.14 3.22 0.10
C HIS A 35 -12.21 4.08 -0.57
N ASP A 36 -13.44 3.57 -0.71
CA ASP A 36 -14.54 4.34 -1.27
C ASP A 36 -15.14 5.27 -0.21
N ILE A 37 -15.56 6.45 -0.65
CA ILE A 37 -16.10 7.49 0.24
C ILE A 37 -17.33 7.02 1.02
N ASP A 38 -18.13 6.11 0.45
CA ASP A 38 -19.34 5.51 1.00
C ASP A 38 -19.09 4.14 1.69
N ALA A 39 -17.85 3.70 1.80
CA ALA A 39 -17.53 2.42 2.41
C ALA A 39 -18.02 2.31 3.85
N LYS A 40 -18.72 1.22 4.19
CA LYS A 40 -19.18 0.95 5.57
C LYS A 40 -18.00 0.78 6.54
N ARG A 41 -16.89 0.23 6.06
CA ARG A 41 -15.62 0.06 6.78
C ARG A 41 -14.56 0.82 6.01
N PHE A 42 -14.63 2.14 6.07
CA PHE A 42 -13.67 2.98 5.39
C PHE A 42 -12.27 2.81 6.00
N CYS A 43 -11.27 2.79 5.14
CA CYS A 43 -9.87 2.74 5.52
C CYS A 43 -9.06 3.68 4.62
N VAL A 44 -8.21 4.47 5.22
CA VAL A 44 -7.18 5.25 4.53
C VAL A 44 -6.19 4.27 3.89
N PRO A 45 -5.80 4.45 2.61
CA PRO A 45 -4.80 3.58 1.99
C PRO A 45 -3.49 3.55 2.77
N GLY A 46 -2.95 2.36 3.02
CA GLY A 46 -1.62 2.21 3.62
C GLY A 46 -0.53 2.88 2.77
N ASP A 47 -0.72 2.90 1.46
CA ASP A 47 0.17 3.56 0.50
C ASP A 47 0.20 5.10 0.67
N LEU A 48 -0.88 5.72 1.17
CA LEU A 48 -0.86 7.13 1.54
C LEU A 48 0.01 7.36 2.77
N LEU A 49 -0.09 6.51 3.79
CA LEU A 49 0.77 6.60 4.98
C LEU A 49 2.24 6.37 4.62
N PHE A 50 2.55 5.37 3.79
CA PHE A 50 3.87 5.15 3.24
C PHE A 50 4.41 6.40 2.53
N SER A 51 3.61 6.99 1.65
CA SER A 51 3.98 8.19 0.91
C SER A 51 4.30 9.37 1.84
N MET A 52 3.51 9.55 2.90
CA MET A 52 3.73 10.61 3.87
C MET A 52 5.00 10.39 4.69
N VAL A 53 5.32 9.14 5.05
CA VAL A 53 6.57 8.81 5.74
C VAL A 53 7.76 9.17 4.85
N LEU A 54 7.78 8.73 3.59
CA LEU A 54 8.88 9.08 2.69
C LEU A 54 8.99 10.60 2.47
N ASN A 55 7.87 11.29 2.33
CA ASN A 55 7.87 12.73 2.11
C ASN A 55 8.39 13.52 3.33
N LYS A 56 8.09 13.06 4.57
CA LYS A 56 8.54 13.74 5.79
C LYS A 56 9.97 13.36 6.18
N TYR A 57 10.33 12.08 6.09
CA TYR A 57 11.56 11.58 6.67
C TYR A 57 12.63 11.18 5.65
N GLY A 58 12.32 11.26 4.34
CA GLY A 58 13.20 10.81 3.27
C GLY A 58 13.24 9.31 3.10
N VAL A 59 14.16 8.85 2.24
CA VAL A 59 14.38 7.45 1.88
C VAL A 59 15.68 6.99 2.52
N SER A 60 15.62 5.93 3.34
CA SER A 60 16.83 5.31 3.91
C SER A 60 17.22 4.06 3.13
N GLU A 61 18.49 3.65 3.24
CA GLU A 61 19.01 2.45 2.58
C GLU A 61 18.18 1.21 2.90
N LYS A 62 17.70 1.09 4.16
CA LYS A 62 16.74 0.05 4.54
C LYS A 62 15.58 0.66 5.28
N MET A 63 14.38 0.28 4.89
CA MET A 63 13.15 0.67 5.58
C MET A 63 12.22 -0.54 5.69
N HIS A 64 11.67 -0.75 6.88
CA HIS A 64 10.65 -1.76 7.12
C HIS A 64 9.41 -1.11 7.73
N PHE A 65 8.29 -1.27 7.08
CA PHE A 65 6.98 -0.74 7.46
C PHE A 65 6.09 -1.86 7.99
N THR A 66 5.49 -1.67 9.16
CA THR A 66 4.51 -2.60 9.74
C THR A 66 3.20 -1.88 9.98
N PHE A 67 2.14 -2.32 9.29
CA PHE A 67 0.80 -1.73 9.39
C PHE A 67 0.03 -2.42 10.53
N ALA A 68 -0.01 -1.77 11.69
CA ALA A 68 -0.56 -2.32 12.94
C ALA A 68 -2.04 -2.00 13.15
N GLY A 69 -2.62 -1.07 12.37
CA GLY A 69 -4.00 -0.67 12.52
C GLY A 69 -4.61 0.00 11.30
N MET A 70 -5.91 -0.15 11.15
CA MET A 70 -6.67 0.58 10.13
C MET A 70 -6.85 2.04 10.58
N VAL A 71 -6.48 2.97 9.71
CA VAL A 71 -6.74 4.40 9.88
C VAL A 71 -8.05 4.73 9.18
N ASP A 72 -8.96 5.38 9.87
CA ASP A 72 -10.20 5.91 9.32
C ASP A 72 -10.26 7.44 9.47
N GLU A 73 -11.37 8.05 9.09
CA GLU A 73 -11.57 9.50 9.15
C GLU A 73 -11.62 10.11 10.57
N LYS A 74 -11.62 9.27 11.60
CA LYS A 74 -11.63 9.71 13.01
C LYS A 74 -10.25 9.69 13.64
N VAL A 75 -9.28 9.11 12.94
CA VAL A 75 -7.91 8.96 13.43
C VAL A 75 -7.10 10.21 13.10
N SER A 76 -6.46 10.77 14.12
CA SER A 76 -5.50 11.88 13.99
C SER A 76 -4.12 11.40 14.44
N LEU A 77 -3.22 11.20 13.49
CA LEU A 77 -1.92 10.61 13.71
C LEU A 77 -0.88 11.65 14.11
N THR A 78 -0.08 11.32 15.11
CA THR A 78 1.16 12.03 15.43
C THR A 78 2.29 11.45 14.60
N PHE A 79 3.04 12.32 13.92
CA PHE A 79 4.27 12.01 13.20
C PHE A 79 5.44 12.54 14.05
N PRO A 80 6.11 11.69 14.84
CA PRO A 80 7.15 12.14 15.78
C PRO A 80 8.39 12.65 15.04
N GLU A 81 9.20 13.45 15.74
CA GLU A 81 10.59 13.65 15.32
C GLU A 81 11.37 12.40 15.73
N ALA A 82 11.92 11.67 14.73
CA ALA A 82 12.63 10.42 14.95
C ALA A 82 13.66 10.17 13.86
N GLU A 83 14.76 9.54 14.22
CA GLU A 83 15.86 9.22 13.30
C GLU A 83 15.74 7.78 12.74
N SER A 84 15.52 6.78 13.57
CA SER A 84 15.52 5.36 13.18
C SER A 84 14.14 4.69 13.29
N ASP A 85 13.49 4.82 14.44
CA ASP A 85 12.24 4.14 14.73
C ASP A 85 11.08 5.14 14.76
N ILE A 86 10.23 5.10 13.75
CA ILE A 86 9.09 5.99 13.61
C ILE A 86 7.82 5.21 13.97
N ALA A 87 7.03 5.71 14.89
CA ALA A 87 5.70 5.17 15.18
C ALA A 87 4.63 6.25 14.94
N LEU A 88 3.75 6.02 13.98
CA LEU A 88 2.58 6.86 13.77
C LEU A 88 1.49 6.41 14.74
N THR A 89 1.13 7.28 15.66
CA THR A 89 0.25 6.96 16.77
C THR A 89 -0.92 7.92 16.90
N GLN A 90 -2.00 7.43 17.48
CA GLN A 90 -2.98 8.28 18.16
C GLN A 90 -3.13 7.74 19.57
N ASP A 91 -2.91 8.61 20.54
CA ASP A 91 -2.82 8.25 21.94
C ASP A 91 -1.74 7.15 22.14
N ASP A 92 -2.06 6.04 22.79
CA ASP A 92 -1.13 4.92 23.01
C ASP A 92 -1.16 3.87 21.89
N LYS A 93 -2.01 4.05 20.87
CA LYS A 93 -2.17 3.08 19.79
C LYS A 93 -1.25 3.38 18.61
N VAL A 94 -0.45 2.39 18.24
CA VAL A 94 0.37 2.42 17.02
C VAL A 94 -0.49 1.98 15.82
N TYR A 95 -0.43 2.73 14.72
CA TYR A 95 -1.08 2.41 13.45
C TYR A 95 -0.10 1.99 12.37
N LEU A 96 1.08 2.59 12.36
CA LEU A 96 2.19 2.26 11.48
C LEU A 96 3.49 2.41 12.26
N SER A 97 4.36 1.42 12.19
CA SER A 97 5.74 1.54 12.62
C SER A 97 6.69 1.41 11.45
N VAL A 98 7.80 2.15 11.48
CA VAL A 98 8.84 2.13 10.46
C VAL A 98 10.20 2.06 11.14
N ASN A 99 10.96 1.03 10.82
CA ASN A 99 12.36 0.92 11.21
C ASN A 99 13.22 1.34 10.02
N ARG A 100 14.25 2.16 10.26
CA ARG A 100 15.16 2.66 9.24
C ARG A 100 16.61 2.41 9.62
N GLU A 101 17.41 2.03 8.64
CA GLU A 101 18.84 1.80 8.80
C GLU A 101 19.63 2.38 7.63
N GLY A 102 20.90 2.70 7.87
CA GLY A 102 21.82 3.22 6.89
C GLY A 102 21.67 4.71 6.60
N GLU A 103 22.24 5.15 5.50
CA GLU A 103 22.16 6.54 5.06
C GLU A 103 20.73 6.90 4.64
N THR A 104 20.40 8.18 4.75
CA THR A 104 19.08 8.71 4.36
C THR A 104 19.24 9.80 3.31
N SER A 105 18.54 9.65 2.20
CA SER A 105 18.42 10.68 1.17
C SER A 105 17.13 11.47 1.37
N THR A 106 17.25 12.80 1.35
CA THR A 106 16.14 13.75 1.30
C THR A 106 15.93 14.33 -0.09
N CYS A 107 16.51 13.68 -1.13
CA CYS A 107 16.35 14.09 -2.51
C CYS A 107 14.87 14.00 -2.92
N GLU A 108 14.28 15.13 -3.26
CA GLU A 108 12.87 15.21 -3.62
C GLU A 108 12.54 14.38 -4.86
N GLU A 109 13.42 14.39 -5.88
CA GLU A 109 13.23 13.64 -7.13
C GLU A 109 13.18 12.13 -6.86
N LEU A 110 14.09 11.59 -6.04
CA LEU A 110 14.09 10.19 -5.63
C LEU A 110 12.82 9.86 -4.85
N THR A 111 12.49 10.65 -3.84
CA THR A 111 11.31 10.43 -2.99
C THR A 111 10.02 10.40 -3.80
N GLN A 112 9.81 11.38 -4.69
CA GLN A 112 8.60 11.46 -5.51
C GLN A 112 8.52 10.31 -6.52
N SER A 113 9.66 9.93 -7.12
CA SER A 113 9.72 8.78 -8.03
C SER A 113 9.38 7.47 -7.32
N LEU A 114 9.93 7.22 -6.14
CA LEU A 114 9.63 6.03 -5.35
C LEU A 114 8.15 5.98 -4.94
N ILE A 115 7.61 7.08 -4.43
CA ILE A 115 6.19 7.17 -4.06
C ILE A 115 5.33 6.80 -5.27
N LYS A 116 5.57 7.46 -6.41
CA LYS A 116 4.76 7.24 -7.61
C LYS A 116 4.83 5.79 -8.08
N ASN A 117 6.03 5.27 -8.30
CA ASN A 117 6.23 3.91 -8.82
C ASN A 117 5.65 2.84 -7.89
N TYR A 118 5.90 2.98 -6.59
CA TYR A 118 5.42 2.00 -5.62
C TYR A 118 3.89 2.05 -5.45
N VAL A 119 3.30 3.22 -5.35
CA VAL A 119 1.85 3.37 -5.14
C VAL A 119 1.07 2.89 -6.36
N GLU A 120 1.53 3.21 -7.59
CA GLU A 120 0.93 2.70 -8.81
C GLU A 120 1.07 1.16 -8.94
N PHE A 121 2.21 0.60 -8.54
CA PHE A 121 2.42 -0.84 -8.46
C PHE A 121 1.44 -1.48 -7.47
N SER A 122 1.38 -0.95 -6.25
CA SER A 122 0.54 -1.47 -5.17
C SER A 122 -0.94 -1.48 -5.53
N GLY A 123 -1.45 -0.40 -6.10
CA GLY A 123 -2.86 -0.26 -6.46
C GLY A 123 -3.32 -1.20 -7.57
N LYS A 124 -2.41 -1.58 -8.48
CA LYS A 124 -2.71 -2.48 -9.60
C LYS A 124 -2.65 -3.97 -9.24
N THR A 125 -2.27 -4.33 -8.03
CA THR A 125 -2.13 -5.75 -7.65
C THR A 125 -3.47 -6.50 -7.61
N PHE A 126 -4.56 -5.84 -7.30
CA PHE A 126 -5.90 -6.40 -7.39
C PHE A 126 -6.65 -5.76 -8.57
N PRO A 127 -7.28 -6.52 -9.48
CA PRO A 127 -7.44 -7.98 -9.52
C PRO A 127 -6.36 -8.74 -10.32
N HIS A 128 -5.33 -8.02 -10.83
CA HIS A 128 -4.45 -8.56 -11.89
C HIS A 128 -3.41 -9.56 -11.39
N VAL A 129 -3.07 -9.52 -10.09
CA VAL A 129 -2.06 -10.40 -9.49
C VAL A 129 -2.69 -11.33 -8.46
N ILE A 130 -3.44 -10.78 -7.50
CA ILE A 130 -3.96 -11.55 -6.36
C ILE A 130 -4.97 -12.61 -6.81
N ILE A 131 -5.88 -12.26 -7.71
CA ILE A 131 -6.93 -13.19 -8.15
C ILE A 131 -6.36 -14.38 -8.94
N PRO A 132 -5.50 -14.20 -9.97
CA PRO A 132 -4.84 -15.31 -10.65
C PRO A 132 -4.01 -16.18 -9.69
N LEU A 133 -3.21 -15.56 -8.82
CA LEU A 133 -2.35 -16.26 -7.88
C LEU A 133 -3.13 -17.17 -6.92
N MET A 134 -4.28 -16.73 -6.43
CA MET A 134 -5.18 -17.55 -5.62
C MET A 134 -5.86 -18.65 -6.45
N GLY A 135 -6.20 -18.35 -7.69
CA GLY A 135 -6.81 -19.30 -8.63
C GLY A 135 -5.92 -20.51 -8.93
N GLU A 136 -4.59 -20.33 -8.99
CA GLU A 136 -3.62 -21.40 -9.16
C GLU A 136 -3.67 -22.45 -8.03
N GLN A 137 -4.17 -22.06 -6.87
CA GLN A 137 -4.37 -22.97 -5.72
C GLN A 137 -5.84 -23.32 -5.49
N GLU A 138 -6.69 -23.14 -6.51
CA GLU A 138 -8.13 -23.46 -6.48
C GLU A 138 -8.90 -22.77 -5.34
N VAL A 139 -8.47 -21.55 -4.96
CA VAL A 139 -9.12 -20.75 -3.91
C VAL A 139 -9.41 -19.33 -4.38
N MET A 140 -10.30 -18.65 -3.66
CA MET A 140 -10.65 -17.25 -3.94
C MET A 140 -10.91 -16.45 -2.66
N ILE A 141 -10.90 -15.13 -2.79
CA ILE A 141 -11.36 -14.21 -1.76
C ILE A 141 -12.86 -14.40 -1.55
N ASN A 142 -13.31 -14.29 -0.30
CA ASN A 142 -14.74 -14.28 0.00
C ASN A 142 -15.37 -12.95 -0.42
N PRO A 143 -16.22 -12.89 -1.47
CA PRO A 143 -16.78 -11.63 -1.95
C PRO A 143 -17.71 -10.94 -0.96
N ALA A 144 -18.40 -11.73 -0.12
CA ALA A 144 -19.31 -11.17 0.91
C ALA A 144 -18.54 -10.45 2.03
N ARG A 145 -17.27 -10.81 2.25
CA ARG A 145 -16.40 -10.19 3.25
C ARG A 145 -14.94 -10.32 2.79
N PRO A 146 -14.51 -9.54 1.82
CA PRO A 146 -13.13 -9.56 1.39
C PRO A 146 -12.23 -9.06 2.53
N MET A 147 -11.25 -9.88 2.88
CA MET A 147 -10.30 -9.58 3.96
C MET A 147 -8.88 -9.79 3.42
N VAL A 148 -8.38 -8.77 2.77
CA VAL A 148 -6.98 -8.66 2.34
C VAL A 148 -6.40 -7.48 3.09
N MET A 149 -5.44 -7.75 3.96
CA MET A 149 -4.83 -6.74 4.84
C MET A 149 -3.37 -6.54 4.44
N TYR A 150 -2.97 -5.30 4.31
CA TYR A 150 -1.59 -4.92 4.17
C TYR A 150 -0.91 -5.11 5.54
N GLU A 151 0.03 -6.05 5.61
CA GLU A 151 0.73 -6.40 6.85
C GLU A 151 2.03 -5.60 6.99
N SER A 152 2.89 -5.72 5.99
CA SER A 152 4.20 -5.09 6.03
C SER A 152 4.75 -4.82 4.63
N MET A 153 5.76 -3.97 4.58
CA MET A 153 6.54 -3.70 3.39
C MET A 153 7.98 -3.40 3.77
N SER A 154 8.92 -3.91 3.01
CA SER A 154 10.33 -3.57 3.15
C SER A 154 10.92 -3.09 1.84
N ILE A 155 11.88 -2.18 1.95
CA ILE A 155 12.73 -1.74 0.85
C ILE A 155 14.19 -1.73 1.31
N GLU A 156 15.09 -2.11 0.41
CA GLU A 156 16.53 -2.08 0.62
C GLU A 156 17.22 -1.56 -0.64
N PHE A 157 18.01 -0.51 -0.50
CA PHE A 157 18.79 0.10 -1.56
C PHE A 157 20.27 -0.12 -1.36
N SER A 158 20.99 -0.39 -2.43
CA SER A 158 22.45 -0.42 -2.45
C SER A 158 23.04 0.94 -2.87
N ASN A 159 22.21 1.85 -3.35
CA ASN A 159 22.59 3.18 -3.77
C ASN A 159 21.37 4.12 -3.72
N LEU A 160 21.50 5.25 -3.03
CA LEU A 160 20.48 6.31 -2.97
C LEU A 160 20.80 7.50 -3.87
N ASP A 161 21.96 7.51 -4.57
CA ASP A 161 22.33 8.55 -5.53
C ASP A 161 21.70 8.27 -6.90
N VAL A 162 20.37 8.16 -6.89
CA VAL A 162 19.53 7.90 -8.06
C VAL A 162 18.29 8.79 -7.97
N LYS A 163 17.83 9.31 -9.08
CA LYS A 163 16.71 10.26 -9.10
C LYS A 163 15.38 9.62 -9.46
N GLN A 164 15.38 8.73 -10.45
CA GLN A 164 14.17 8.18 -11.05
C GLN A 164 14.27 6.65 -11.25
N PRO A 165 14.40 5.87 -10.16
CA PRO A 165 14.44 4.43 -10.27
C PRO A 165 13.09 3.89 -10.78
N VAL A 166 13.15 2.85 -11.60
CA VAL A 166 11.97 2.14 -12.10
C VAL A 166 11.71 0.91 -11.24
N LEU A 167 10.47 0.70 -10.83
CA LEU A 167 10.06 -0.50 -10.12
C LEU A 167 9.66 -1.59 -11.11
N GLU A 168 10.24 -2.78 -10.98
CA GLU A 168 9.86 -3.98 -11.72
C GLU A 168 9.35 -5.06 -10.78
N PHE A 169 8.28 -5.71 -11.20
CA PHE A 169 7.65 -6.81 -10.49
C PHE A 169 8.48 -8.09 -10.59
N VAL A 170 8.54 -8.84 -9.49
CA VAL A 170 9.13 -10.18 -9.43
C VAL A 170 8.00 -11.17 -9.17
N THR A 171 8.21 -12.45 -9.48
CA THR A 171 7.20 -13.50 -9.30
C THR A 171 6.62 -13.49 -7.89
N PRO A 172 5.30 -13.31 -7.74
CA PRO A 172 4.64 -13.30 -6.44
C PRO A 172 4.54 -14.70 -5.85
N GLU A 173 4.35 -14.75 -4.52
CA GLU A 173 4.18 -16.00 -3.80
C GLU A 173 2.87 -15.98 -3.00
N PHE A 174 2.22 -17.15 -2.90
CA PHE A 174 1.04 -17.32 -2.07
C PHE A 174 1.15 -18.60 -1.24
N GLU A 175 1.21 -18.41 0.06
CA GLU A 175 1.21 -19.48 1.05
C GLU A 175 -0.20 -19.66 1.62
N LEU A 176 -0.83 -20.81 1.36
CA LEU A 176 -2.16 -21.14 1.83
C LEU A 176 -2.09 -21.97 3.12
N SER A 177 -2.83 -21.55 4.16
CA SER A 177 -3.00 -22.30 5.42
C SER A 177 -4.46 -22.31 5.83
N GLY A 178 -5.18 -23.36 5.46
CA GLY A 178 -6.61 -23.51 5.69
C GLY A 178 -7.43 -22.37 5.06
N LYS A 179 -8.10 -21.54 5.89
CA LYS A 179 -8.88 -20.37 5.42
C LYS A 179 -8.12 -19.06 5.52
N ARG A 180 -6.81 -19.11 5.62
CA ARG A 180 -5.91 -17.95 5.66
C ARG A 180 -4.79 -18.13 4.65
N GLY A 181 -4.18 -17.07 4.24
CA GLY A 181 -3.00 -17.10 3.39
C GLY A 181 -2.15 -15.86 3.55
N LYS A 182 -0.90 -15.99 3.18
CA LYS A 182 0.05 -14.89 3.06
C LYS A 182 0.40 -14.71 1.59
N ILE A 183 0.32 -13.49 1.11
CA ILE A 183 0.77 -13.11 -0.23
C ILE A 183 2.01 -12.26 -0.07
N THR A 184 3.09 -12.66 -0.74
CA THR A 184 4.33 -11.90 -0.84
C THR A 184 4.49 -11.40 -2.26
N LEU A 185 4.65 -10.10 -2.43
CA LEU A 185 4.84 -9.41 -3.71
C LEU A 185 6.24 -8.79 -3.72
N PRO A 186 7.26 -9.53 -4.20
CA PRO A 186 8.60 -8.99 -4.32
C PRO A 186 8.72 -8.09 -5.54
N PHE A 187 9.61 -7.10 -5.45
CA PHE A 187 9.92 -6.17 -6.54
C PHE A 187 11.38 -5.73 -6.46
N VAL A 188 11.88 -5.17 -7.56
CA VAL A 188 13.20 -4.57 -7.63
C VAL A 188 13.11 -3.13 -8.14
N PHE A 189 14.06 -2.31 -7.71
CA PHE A 189 14.28 -0.98 -8.28
C PHE A 189 15.48 -1.01 -9.19
N LYS A 190 15.34 -0.41 -10.38
CA LYS A 190 16.40 -0.31 -11.37
C LYS A 190 16.70 1.13 -11.73
N ASP A 191 17.98 1.37 -12.04
CA ASP A 191 18.48 2.55 -12.73
C ASP A 191 19.06 2.08 -14.08
N GLY A 192 18.33 2.32 -15.16
CA GLY A 192 18.56 1.64 -16.43
C GLY A 192 18.44 0.12 -16.26
N ASP A 193 19.49 -0.62 -16.65
CA ASP A 193 19.53 -2.09 -16.53
C ASP A 193 20.06 -2.59 -15.17
N LYS A 194 20.56 -1.67 -14.33
CA LYS A 194 21.16 -2.04 -13.05
C LYS A 194 20.13 -2.10 -11.95
N VAL A 195 20.05 -3.25 -11.26
CA VAL A 195 19.29 -3.36 -9.99
C VAL A 195 20.03 -2.59 -8.90
N ILE A 196 19.36 -1.63 -8.29
CA ILE A 196 19.88 -0.75 -7.24
C ILE A 196 19.15 -0.91 -5.91
N GLY A 197 18.03 -1.62 -5.92
CA GLY A 197 17.26 -1.90 -4.73
C GLY A 197 16.28 -3.03 -4.94
N LYS A 198 15.75 -3.53 -3.86
CA LYS A 198 14.73 -4.56 -3.80
C LYS A 198 13.73 -4.24 -2.71
N GLY A 199 12.59 -4.87 -2.76
CA GLY A 199 11.59 -4.79 -1.71
C GLY A 199 10.56 -5.89 -1.82
N GLU A 200 9.73 -5.97 -0.84
CA GLU A 200 8.59 -6.88 -0.80
C GLU A 200 7.41 -6.27 -0.07
N LYS A 201 6.22 -6.54 -0.56
CA LYS A 201 4.95 -6.21 0.10
C LYS A 201 4.32 -7.50 0.59
N ASN A 202 3.99 -7.56 1.87
CA ASN A 202 3.34 -8.71 2.49
C ASN A 202 1.88 -8.38 2.81
N MET A 203 0.98 -9.28 2.43
CA MET A 203 -0.45 -9.15 2.69
C MET A 203 -1.00 -10.43 3.31
N LEU A 204 -1.93 -10.27 4.25
CA LEU A 204 -2.66 -11.38 4.86
C LEU A 204 -4.07 -11.47 4.25
N VAL A 205 -4.44 -12.66 3.83
CA VAL A 205 -5.78 -12.97 3.33
C VAL A 205 -6.48 -13.87 4.32
N SER A 206 -7.74 -13.59 4.63
CA SER A 206 -8.54 -14.44 5.52
C SER A 206 -9.96 -14.66 5.01
N GLY A 207 -10.60 -15.73 5.49
CA GLY A 207 -11.92 -16.12 5.05
C GLY A 207 -11.94 -16.71 3.64
N ILE A 208 -10.83 -17.28 3.20
CA ILE A 208 -10.64 -17.89 1.88
C ILE A 208 -11.72 -18.95 1.61
N ARG A 209 -12.19 -19.03 0.38
CA ARG A 209 -13.21 -19.96 -0.12
C ARG A 209 -12.65 -20.82 -1.24
N GLU A 210 -13.29 -21.96 -1.50
CA GLU A 210 -13.05 -22.73 -2.70
C GLU A 210 -13.30 -21.88 -3.96
N TYR A 211 -12.52 -22.09 -4.99
CA TYR A 211 -12.60 -21.35 -6.23
C TYR A 211 -13.94 -21.56 -6.92
N CYS A 212 -14.52 -20.49 -7.41
CA CYS A 212 -15.72 -20.52 -8.22
C CYS A 212 -15.58 -19.48 -9.34
N GLN A 213 -15.37 -19.94 -10.57
CA GLN A 213 -15.13 -19.07 -11.72
C GLN A 213 -16.20 -17.98 -11.87
N LYS A 214 -17.48 -18.34 -11.78
CA LYS A 214 -18.59 -17.39 -11.88
C LYS A 214 -18.46 -16.27 -10.84
N THR A 215 -18.15 -16.62 -9.61
CA THR A 215 -18.02 -15.65 -8.52
C THR A 215 -16.80 -14.74 -8.71
N VAL A 216 -15.71 -15.29 -9.23
CA VAL A 216 -14.51 -14.54 -9.58
C VAL A 216 -14.78 -13.56 -10.71
N ASP A 217 -15.48 -13.99 -11.77
CA ASP A 217 -15.87 -13.14 -12.88
C ASP A 217 -16.78 -11.98 -12.44
N GLU A 218 -17.74 -12.26 -11.56
CA GLU A 218 -18.60 -11.24 -10.95
C GLU A 218 -17.80 -10.23 -10.11
N LEU A 219 -16.80 -10.69 -9.35
CA LEU A 219 -15.92 -9.84 -8.56
C LEU A 219 -15.07 -8.92 -9.44
N ILE A 220 -14.49 -9.47 -10.51
CA ILE A 220 -13.70 -8.70 -11.49
C ILE A 220 -14.58 -7.70 -12.23
N ALA A 221 -15.76 -8.11 -12.65
CA ALA A 221 -16.72 -7.22 -13.33
C ALA A 221 -17.14 -6.06 -12.40
N TYR A 222 -17.42 -6.35 -11.13
CA TYR A 222 -17.72 -5.31 -10.12
C TYR A 222 -16.56 -4.33 -9.96
N TYR A 223 -15.32 -4.82 -9.82
CA TYR A 223 -14.13 -3.97 -9.71
C TYR A 223 -13.97 -3.06 -10.95
N ASN A 224 -14.10 -3.63 -12.15
CA ASN A 224 -13.97 -2.88 -13.37
C ASN A 224 -15.09 -1.82 -13.53
N GLN A 225 -16.31 -2.14 -13.11
CA GLN A 225 -17.42 -1.17 -13.11
C GLN A 225 -17.13 -0.01 -12.11
N ARG A 226 -16.66 -0.33 -10.91
CA ARG A 226 -16.24 0.69 -9.93
C ARG A 226 -15.15 1.60 -10.50
N LYS A 227 -14.21 1.05 -11.26
CA LYS A 227 -13.16 1.82 -11.93
C LYS A 227 -13.75 2.82 -12.95
N ILE A 228 -14.80 2.45 -13.64
CA ILE A 228 -15.51 3.35 -14.58
C ILE A 228 -16.30 4.42 -13.80
N ASP A 229 -17.09 4.00 -12.80
CA ASP A 229 -18.01 4.87 -12.06
C ASP A 229 -17.28 5.91 -11.19
N LEU A 230 -16.12 5.55 -10.65
CA LEU A 230 -15.37 6.37 -9.70
C LEU A 230 -14.11 7.02 -10.30
N LYS A 231 -13.88 6.85 -11.60
CA LYS A 231 -12.76 7.53 -12.25
C LYS A 231 -12.98 9.04 -12.17
N PRO A 232 -12.08 9.76 -11.48
CA PRO A 232 -12.20 11.22 -11.41
C PRO A 232 -12.10 11.84 -12.81
N ALA A 233 -12.89 12.90 -13.02
CA ALA A 233 -12.89 13.66 -14.27
C ALA A 233 -11.58 14.44 -14.48
#